data_557229e70730d36a1f281413d04c2bbc
#
_entry.id   557229e70730d36a1f281413d04c2bbc
#
_cell.length_a   1.000
_cell.length_b   1.000
_cell.length_c   1.000
_cell.angle_alpha   90.00
_cell.angle_beta   90.00
_cell.angle_gamma   90.00
#
_symmetry.space_group_name_H-M   'P 1'
#
loop_
_entity.id
_entity.type
_entity.pdbx_description
1 polymer ?
#
loop_
_entity_poly.entity_id
_entity_poly.type
_entity_poly.pdbx_seq_one_letter_code
_entity_poly.pdbx_strand_id
1 'polypeptide(L)'
;VVVDPSEVGPPPVGHGLSDALVVRLSESTVGVRGLDCGRAQVGSGFVVAGGLVATSAHVVAGIAAPVVTVEGAEVATRVVGFDPVADLAVLAPVNHGKMPLPLALGEAVAGTVGAMLVHESTGPRLVPAGIARRIRATGADIYGREADGRDALILAATVVVGHSGAAVVDGAGRVVGITFSRARGGSPVAYAVQSNALQILLERVRSSPEPAGPCVN
;
A
#
# COMPACT_ATOMS: atom_id res chain seq x y z
N VAL A 1 -12.94 3.76 -13.98
CA VAL A 1 -14.12 4.42 -13.37
C VAL A 1 -13.71 5.85 -13.09
N VAL A 2 -14.37 6.82 -13.72
CA VAL A 2 -14.24 8.23 -13.36
C VAL A 2 -15.27 8.46 -12.24
N VAL A 3 -14.78 8.66 -11.03
CA VAL A 3 -15.63 9.01 -9.89
C VAL A 3 -15.72 10.52 -9.82
N ASP A 4 -16.92 11.07 -9.66
CA ASP A 4 -17.10 12.49 -9.36
C ASP A 4 -16.56 12.75 -7.94
N PRO A 5 -15.50 13.56 -7.79
CA PRO A 5 -14.93 13.84 -6.47
C PRO A 5 -15.93 14.48 -5.51
N SER A 6 -16.94 15.18 -6.02
CA SER A 6 -17.98 15.81 -5.21
C SER A 6 -18.83 14.81 -4.42
N GLU A 7 -18.94 13.58 -4.90
CA GLU A 7 -19.67 12.49 -4.23
C GLU A 7 -18.90 11.83 -3.08
N VAL A 8 -17.59 12.11 -2.93
CA VAL A 8 -16.72 11.47 -1.93
C VAL A 8 -16.66 12.25 -0.62
N GLY A 9 -16.87 13.56 -0.70
CA GLY A 9 -16.74 14.47 0.44
C GLY A 9 -15.27 14.79 0.80
N PRO A 10 -15.07 15.69 1.78
CA PRO A 10 -13.73 16.06 2.23
C PRO A 10 -13.08 14.95 3.06
N PRO A 11 -11.73 14.90 3.12
CA PRO A 11 -11.03 14.05 4.06
C PRO A 11 -11.43 14.33 5.51
N PRO A 12 -11.49 13.33 6.38
CA PRO A 12 -11.77 13.56 7.80
C PRO A 12 -10.64 14.38 8.45
N VAL A 13 -10.99 15.17 9.47
CA VAL A 13 -10.03 16.03 10.20
C VAL A 13 -9.06 15.18 11.03
N GLY A 14 -9.52 14.04 11.55
CA GLY A 14 -8.72 13.12 12.36
C GLY A 14 -9.02 11.66 12.01
N HIS A 15 -8.14 10.78 12.40
CA HIS A 15 -8.24 9.33 12.12
C HIS A 15 -8.99 8.54 13.21
N GLY A 16 -9.22 9.13 14.40
CA GLY A 16 -9.97 8.47 15.50
C GLY A 16 -9.26 7.30 16.18
N LEU A 17 -7.97 7.06 15.88
CA LEU A 17 -7.19 5.96 16.48
C LEU A 17 -6.62 6.40 17.83
N SER A 18 -6.50 5.44 18.78
CA SER A 18 -5.83 5.68 20.06
C SER A 18 -4.31 5.82 19.91
N ASP A 19 -3.66 6.51 20.84
CA ASP A 19 -2.21 6.72 20.81
C ASP A 19 -1.44 5.40 20.77
N ALA A 20 -1.90 4.38 21.50
CA ALA A 20 -1.28 3.05 21.48
C ALA A 20 -1.35 2.39 20.10
N LEU A 21 -2.47 2.55 19.38
CA LEU A 21 -2.58 2.07 18.00
C LEU A 21 -1.68 2.89 17.07
N VAL A 22 -1.62 4.21 17.23
CA VAL A 22 -0.75 5.08 16.41
C VAL A 22 0.71 4.63 16.53
N VAL A 23 1.22 4.39 17.73
CA VAL A 23 2.59 3.89 17.94
C VAL A 23 2.80 2.56 17.23
N ARG A 24 1.95 1.57 17.49
CA ARG A 24 2.06 0.23 16.88
C ARG A 24 2.00 0.26 15.36
N LEU A 25 1.09 1.03 14.79
CA LEU A 25 0.92 1.16 13.35
C LEU A 25 2.13 1.86 12.72
N SER A 26 2.69 2.87 13.37
CA SER A 26 3.90 3.56 12.93
C SER A 26 5.11 2.63 12.88
N GLU A 27 5.30 1.79 13.91
CA GLU A 27 6.39 0.80 13.94
C GLU A 27 6.30 -0.20 12.77
N SER A 28 5.08 -0.59 12.38
CA SER A 28 4.85 -1.53 11.28
C SER A 28 4.85 -0.88 9.90
N THR A 29 4.95 0.45 9.81
CA THR A 29 4.99 1.21 8.57
C THR A 29 6.44 1.36 8.10
N VAL A 30 6.71 1.02 6.84
CA VAL A 30 8.06 1.04 6.28
C VAL A 30 8.11 1.88 5.01
N GLY A 31 9.26 2.50 4.74
CA GLY A 31 9.56 3.07 3.44
C GLY A 31 10.00 1.98 2.47
N VAL A 32 9.62 2.08 1.20
CA VAL A 32 10.07 1.18 0.14
C VAL A 32 10.76 2.00 -0.93
N ARG A 33 11.95 1.59 -1.34
CA ARG A 33 12.71 2.27 -2.37
C ARG A 33 13.57 1.35 -3.21
N GLY A 34 13.96 1.82 -4.38
CA GLY A 34 14.92 1.16 -5.24
C GLY A 34 15.22 1.97 -6.49
N LEU A 35 16.11 1.43 -7.31
CA LEU A 35 16.44 1.99 -8.63
C LEU A 35 15.82 1.11 -9.69
N ASP A 36 14.93 1.70 -10.47
CA ASP A 36 14.29 1.11 -11.62
C ASP A 36 14.72 1.88 -12.88
N CYS A 37 15.26 1.19 -13.87
CA CYS A 37 15.63 1.75 -15.18
C CYS A 37 16.26 3.14 -15.12
N GLY A 38 17.11 3.39 -14.12
CA GLY A 38 17.80 4.64 -13.90
C GLY A 38 16.99 5.71 -13.17
N ARG A 39 15.82 5.39 -12.64
CA ARG A 39 15.02 6.30 -11.81
C ARG A 39 14.88 5.77 -10.38
N ALA A 40 14.94 6.67 -9.42
CA ALA A 40 14.63 6.33 -8.04
C ALA A 40 13.10 6.19 -7.89
N GLN A 41 12.67 5.03 -7.41
CA GLN A 41 11.28 4.77 -7.00
C GLN A 41 11.20 4.83 -5.49
N VAL A 42 10.15 5.47 -4.98
CA VAL A 42 9.85 5.56 -3.55
C VAL A 42 8.37 5.29 -3.31
N GLY A 43 8.10 4.60 -2.23
CA GLY A 43 6.74 4.29 -1.80
C GLY A 43 6.69 3.95 -0.32
N SER A 44 5.52 3.58 0.12
CA SER A 44 5.24 3.09 1.46
C SER A 44 4.97 1.59 1.42
N GLY A 45 5.11 0.95 2.57
CA GLY A 45 4.74 -0.44 2.78
C GLY A 45 4.44 -0.69 4.25
N PHE A 46 4.10 -1.90 4.58
CA PHE A 46 3.81 -2.30 5.95
C PHE A 46 4.12 -3.78 6.16
N VAL A 47 4.42 -4.12 7.41
CA VAL A 47 4.75 -5.50 7.78
C VAL A 47 3.49 -6.35 7.87
N VAL A 48 3.54 -7.53 7.25
CA VAL A 48 2.50 -8.57 7.29
C VAL A 48 3.03 -9.86 7.91
N ALA A 49 2.17 -10.85 8.06
CA ALA A 49 2.53 -12.14 8.66
C ALA A 49 3.80 -12.74 8.04
N GLY A 50 4.62 -13.39 8.87
CA GLY A 50 5.90 -13.98 8.47
C GLY A 50 7.04 -12.97 8.33
N GLY A 51 6.88 -11.72 8.80
CA GLY A 51 7.89 -10.66 8.66
C GLY A 51 8.07 -10.19 7.22
N LEU A 52 7.08 -10.46 6.36
CA LEU A 52 7.04 -9.97 4.98
C LEU A 52 6.56 -8.51 4.95
N VAL A 53 6.84 -7.82 3.85
CA VAL A 53 6.38 -6.45 3.63
C VAL A 53 5.45 -6.42 2.41
N ALA A 54 4.28 -5.84 2.58
CA ALA A 54 3.36 -5.55 1.48
C ALA A 54 3.54 -4.12 0.99
N THR A 55 3.44 -3.92 -0.33
CA THR A 55 3.51 -2.62 -1.00
C THR A 55 2.77 -2.69 -2.36
N SER A 56 2.74 -1.61 -3.13
CA SER A 56 2.23 -1.63 -4.50
C SER A 56 3.26 -2.20 -5.49
N ALA A 57 2.77 -2.94 -6.49
CA ALA A 57 3.62 -3.53 -7.51
C ALA A 57 4.39 -2.49 -8.33
N HIS A 58 3.74 -1.37 -8.70
CA HIS A 58 4.39 -0.31 -9.46
C HIS A 58 5.55 0.37 -8.71
N VAL A 59 5.59 0.29 -7.37
CA VAL A 59 6.71 0.83 -6.56
C VAL A 59 7.98 -0.01 -6.72
N VAL A 60 7.85 -1.30 -7.01
CA VAL A 60 8.98 -2.24 -7.10
C VAL A 60 9.16 -2.87 -8.48
N ALA A 61 8.32 -2.53 -9.45
CA ALA A 61 8.41 -3.02 -10.83
C ALA A 61 9.79 -2.65 -11.42
N GLY A 62 10.49 -3.64 -11.99
CA GLY A 62 11.83 -3.46 -12.56
C GLY A 62 12.98 -3.35 -11.55
N ILE A 63 12.70 -3.30 -10.25
CA ILE A 63 13.74 -3.19 -9.21
C ILE A 63 14.28 -4.56 -8.85
N ALA A 64 15.56 -4.80 -9.12
CA ALA A 64 16.20 -6.09 -8.84
C ALA A 64 16.38 -6.35 -7.33
N ALA A 65 16.65 -5.31 -6.55
CA ALA A 65 16.91 -5.40 -5.11
C ALA A 65 16.23 -4.24 -4.38
N PRO A 66 14.93 -4.32 -4.10
CA PRO A 66 14.24 -3.31 -3.33
C PRO A 66 14.76 -3.26 -1.89
N VAL A 67 14.80 -2.05 -1.34
CA VAL A 67 15.22 -1.81 0.05
C VAL A 67 14.04 -1.24 0.82
N VAL A 68 13.83 -1.74 2.03
CA VAL A 68 12.85 -1.17 2.95
C VAL A 68 13.56 -0.44 4.09
N THR A 69 12.94 0.65 4.57
CA THR A 69 13.41 1.38 5.75
C THR A 69 12.52 1.00 6.93
N VAL A 70 13.10 0.36 7.93
CA VAL A 70 12.45 -0.09 9.16
C VAL A 70 13.11 0.63 10.33
N GLU A 71 12.36 1.42 11.10
CA GLU A 71 12.90 2.18 12.25
C GLU A 71 14.17 2.97 11.91
N GLY A 72 14.24 3.52 10.70
CA GLY A 72 15.40 4.28 10.22
C GLY A 72 16.56 3.42 9.67
N ALA A 73 16.52 2.10 9.81
CA ALA A 73 17.53 1.20 9.26
C ALA A 73 17.11 0.64 7.88
N GLU A 74 18.07 0.49 6.99
CA GLU A 74 17.84 -0.11 5.67
C GLU A 74 17.95 -1.62 5.72
N VAL A 75 16.94 -2.30 5.19
CA VAL A 75 16.86 -3.74 5.08
C VAL A 75 16.75 -4.13 3.61
N ALA A 76 17.73 -4.87 3.11
CA ALA A 76 17.68 -5.42 1.76
C ALA A 76 16.57 -6.47 1.67
N THR A 77 15.80 -6.41 0.59
CA THR A 77 14.68 -7.32 0.36
C THR A 77 14.74 -7.92 -1.05
N ARG A 78 13.90 -8.92 -1.27
CA ARG A 78 13.61 -9.50 -2.59
C ARG A 78 12.11 -9.58 -2.78
N VAL A 79 11.64 -9.45 -4.00
CA VAL A 79 10.24 -9.70 -4.34
C VAL A 79 9.97 -11.21 -4.23
N VAL A 80 8.90 -11.57 -3.52
CA VAL A 80 8.44 -12.97 -3.35
C VAL A 80 7.00 -13.17 -3.80
N GLY A 81 6.26 -12.08 -4.04
CA GLY A 81 4.94 -12.08 -4.66
C GLY A 81 4.75 -10.81 -5.47
N PHE A 82 4.17 -10.94 -6.68
CA PHE A 82 3.95 -9.82 -7.58
C PHE A 82 2.67 -10.01 -8.37
N ASP A 83 1.75 -9.07 -8.25
CA ASP A 83 0.47 -9.06 -8.97
C ASP A 83 0.29 -7.70 -9.68
N PRO A 84 0.58 -7.62 -10.99
CA PRO A 84 0.46 -6.39 -11.74
C PRO A 84 -1.01 -5.95 -11.96
N VAL A 85 -1.97 -6.86 -11.88
CA VAL A 85 -3.39 -6.56 -12.05
C VAL A 85 -3.97 -5.94 -10.78
N ALA A 86 -3.68 -6.54 -9.62
CA ALA A 86 -4.06 -5.97 -8.33
C ALA A 86 -3.20 -4.77 -7.93
N ASP A 87 -2.05 -4.57 -8.59
CA ASP A 87 -1.01 -3.60 -8.21
C ASP A 87 -0.48 -3.86 -6.80
N LEU A 88 -0.14 -5.11 -6.51
CA LEU A 88 0.39 -5.56 -5.22
C LEU A 88 1.72 -6.27 -5.37
N ALA A 89 2.61 -6.05 -4.40
CA ALA A 89 3.83 -6.82 -4.25
C ALA A 89 4.08 -7.20 -2.79
N VAL A 90 4.77 -8.32 -2.61
CA VAL A 90 5.22 -8.82 -1.31
C VAL A 90 6.74 -8.99 -1.35
N LEU A 91 7.41 -8.42 -0.36
CA LEU A 91 8.85 -8.44 -0.22
C LEU A 91 9.25 -9.29 0.98
N ALA A 92 10.31 -10.06 0.85
CA ALA A 92 10.94 -10.78 1.95
C ALA A 92 12.31 -10.18 2.27
N PRO A 93 12.65 -9.92 3.54
CA PRO A 93 14.00 -9.56 3.94
C PRO A 93 15.01 -10.63 3.49
N VAL A 94 16.16 -10.19 2.98
CA VAL A 94 17.23 -11.12 2.53
C VAL A 94 17.89 -11.77 3.74
N ASN A 95 18.06 -11.03 4.82
CA ASN A 95 18.60 -11.53 6.08
C ASN A 95 17.48 -11.59 7.12
N HIS A 96 17.53 -12.59 7.99
CA HIS A 96 16.58 -12.74 9.10
C HIS A 96 16.79 -11.66 10.16
N GLY A 97 16.48 -10.41 9.83
CA GLY A 97 16.44 -9.30 10.76
C GLY A 97 15.13 -9.31 11.58
N LYS A 98 15.16 -8.63 12.73
CA LYS A 98 13.95 -8.41 13.53
C LYS A 98 13.04 -7.44 12.75
N MET A 99 11.89 -7.94 12.32
CA MET A 99 10.85 -7.11 11.72
C MET A 99 9.82 -6.69 12.80
N PRO A 100 9.21 -5.52 12.67
CA PRO A 100 8.10 -5.10 13.52
C PRO A 100 6.95 -6.11 13.53
N LEU A 101 6.03 -5.95 14.48
CA LEU A 101 4.84 -6.81 14.55
C LEU A 101 3.96 -6.64 13.30
N PRO A 102 3.46 -7.74 12.73
CA PRO A 102 2.63 -7.68 11.54
C PRO A 102 1.27 -7.04 11.82
N LEU A 103 0.74 -6.33 10.82
CA LEU A 103 -0.63 -5.83 10.84
C LEU A 103 -1.61 -6.93 10.43
N ALA A 104 -2.74 -7.01 11.12
CA ALA A 104 -3.83 -7.90 10.74
C ALA A 104 -4.61 -7.32 9.57
N LEU A 105 -5.12 -8.18 8.69
CA LEU A 105 -6.03 -7.79 7.62
C LEU A 105 -7.48 -7.74 8.14
N GLY A 106 -8.29 -6.89 7.53
CA GLY A 106 -9.71 -6.73 7.83
C GLY A 106 -10.50 -6.38 6.57
N GLU A 107 -11.81 -6.32 6.68
CA GLU A 107 -12.70 -5.90 5.60
C GLU A 107 -13.06 -4.41 5.73
N ALA A 108 -13.10 -3.73 4.59
CA ALA A 108 -13.50 -2.33 4.53
C ALA A 108 -15.02 -2.18 4.72
N VAL A 109 -15.40 -1.24 5.56
CA VAL A 109 -16.80 -0.83 5.75
C VAL A 109 -16.95 0.59 5.23
N ALA A 110 -17.82 0.78 4.22
CA ALA A 110 -18.10 2.10 3.66
C ALA A 110 -18.72 3.03 4.73
N GLY A 111 -18.37 4.31 4.68
CA GLY A 111 -18.81 5.32 5.64
C GLY A 111 -17.97 5.38 6.93
N THR A 112 -16.93 4.54 7.06
CA THR A 112 -16.05 4.56 8.23
C THR A 112 -14.83 5.44 8.03
N VAL A 113 -14.22 5.83 9.13
CA VAL A 113 -12.98 6.63 9.18
C VAL A 113 -11.85 5.77 9.74
N GLY A 114 -10.66 5.96 9.19
CA GLY A 114 -9.42 5.35 9.62
C GLY A 114 -8.23 6.18 9.16
N ALA A 115 -7.12 5.53 8.83
CA ALA A 115 -5.90 6.20 8.39
C ALA A 115 -5.21 5.47 7.24
N MET A 116 -4.44 6.23 6.44
CA MET A 116 -3.38 5.69 5.60
C MET A 116 -2.05 5.75 6.36
N LEU A 117 -1.32 4.65 6.36
CA LEU A 117 0.00 4.53 6.98
C LEU A 117 1.07 4.81 5.93
N VAL A 118 1.56 6.03 5.89
CA VAL A 118 2.54 6.51 4.90
C VAL A 118 3.92 6.62 5.53
N HIS A 119 4.96 6.36 4.74
CA HIS A 119 6.34 6.60 5.13
C HIS A 119 6.90 7.76 4.32
N GLU A 120 7.18 8.86 4.98
CA GLU A 120 7.77 10.06 4.39
C GLU A 120 9.28 10.15 4.71
N SER A 121 9.96 11.17 4.22
CA SER A 121 11.39 11.39 4.49
C SER A 121 11.70 11.58 5.99
N THR A 122 10.73 12.01 6.75
CA THR A 122 10.82 12.20 8.22
C THR A 122 10.40 10.96 9.02
N GLY A 123 9.99 9.88 8.35
CA GLY A 123 9.52 8.65 8.97
C GLY A 123 8.02 8.37 8.74
N PRO A 124 7.47 7.41 9.49
CA PRO A 124 6.07 7.02 9.36
C PRO A 124 5.12 8.12 9.83
N ARG A 125 4.02 8.28 9.12
CA ARG A 125 2.94 9.22 9.43
C ARG A 125 1.57 8.61 9.12
N LEU A 126 0.58 8.91 9.95
CA LEU A 126 -0.81 8.52 9.75
C LEU A 126 -1.57 9.70 9.12
N VAL A 127 -2.15 9.47 7.95
CA VAL A 127 -2.98 10.43 7.23
C VAL A 127 -4.44 10.02 7.39
N PRO A 128 -5.32 10.88 7.94
CA PRO A 128 -6.74 10.57 8.06
C PRO A 128 -7.34 10.19 6.71
N ALA A 129 -8.16 9.14 6.68
CA ALA A 129 -8.81 8.64 5.48
C ALA A 129 -10.25 8.21 5.77
N GLY A 130 -11.20 8.67 4.98
CA GLY A 130 -12.57 8.19 4.98
C GLY A 130 -12.74 7.10 3.91
N ILE A 131 -13.34 5.97 4.27
CA ILE A 131 -13.69 4.91 3.32
C ILE A 131 -15.05 5.25 2.73
N ALA A 132 -15.07 5.87 1.54
CA ALA A 132 -16.31 6.34 0.94
C ALA A 132 -17.13 5.20 0.33
N ARG A 133 -16.52 4.36 -0.49
CA ARG A 133 -17.21 3.27 -1.22
C ARG A 133 -16.28 2.11 -1.54
N ARG A 134 -16.89 0.92 -1.71
CA ARG A 134 -16.27 -0.25 -2.35
C ARG A 134 -16.70 -0.27 -3.81
N ILE A 135 -15.78 -0.54 -4.72
CA ILE A 135 -16.03 -0.58 -6.16
C ILE A 135 -15.29 -1.76 -6.82
N ARG A 136 -15.72 -2.11 -8.02
CA ARG A 136 -14.91 -2.87 -8.96
C ARG A 136 -14.25 -1.88 -9.92
N ALA A 137 -12.95 -1.63 -9.77
CA ALA A 137 -12.19 -0.81 -10.70
C ALA A 137 -11.82 -1.65 -11.92
N THR A 138 -12.33 -1.27 -13.09
CA THR A 138 -11.99 -1.88 -14.37
C THR A 138 -10.91 -1.06 -15.07
N GLY A 139 -10.15 -1.68 -15.95
CA GLY A 139 -9.12 -0.99 -16.75
C GLY A 139 -7.86 -1.84 -16.93
N ALA A 140 -6.73 -1.17 -16.99
CA ALA A 140 -5.46 -1.81 -17.28
C ALA A 140 -4.70 -2.22 -16.00
N ASP A 141 -3.79 -3.18 -16.16
CA ASP A 141 -2.75 -3.49 -15.18
C ASP A 141 -1.73 -2.33 -15.08
N ILE A 142 -0.69 -2.48 -14.25
CA ILE A 142 0.35 -1.44 -14.10
C ILE A 142 1.16 -1.18 -15.38
N TYR A 143 1.11 -2.07 -16.36
CA TYR A 143 1.78 -1.96 -17.65
C TYR A 143 0.88 -1.44 -18.78
N GLY A 144 -0.34 -1.05 -18.47
CA GLY A 144 -1.30 -0.58 -19.46
C GLY A 144 -1.97 -1.70 -20.27
N ARG A 145 -1.83 -2.97 -19.88
CA ARG A 145 -2.50 -4.11 -20.54
C ARG A 145 -3.92 -4.25 -20.01
N GLU A 146 -4.85 -4.57 -20.90
CA GLU A 146 -6.23 -4.85 -20.50
C GLU A 146 -6.30 -5.98 -19.46
N ALA A 147 -7.08 -5.78 -18.41
CA ALA A 147 -7.22 -6.70 -17.30
C ALA A 147 -8.65 -6.69 -16.75
N ASP A 148 -9.03 -7.76 -16.05
CA ASP A 148 -10.39 -7.94 -15.48
C ASP A 148 -10.72 -6.94 -14.36
N GLY A 149 -9.75 -6.08 -14.01
CA GLY A 149 -9.89 -5.10 -12.96
C GLY A 149 -9.63 -5.67 -11.57
N ARG A 150 -9.84 -4.82 -10.56
CA ARG A 150 -9.56 -5.12 -9.14
C ARG A 150 -10.66 -4.60 -8.23
N ASP A 151 -10.88 -5.28 -7.12
CA ASP A 151 -11.75 -4.79 -6.06
C ASP A 151 -11.02 -3.66 -5.32
N ALA A 152 -11.63 -2.48 -5.29
CA ALA A 152 -10.99 -1.28 -4.80
C ALA A 152 -11.91 -0.49 -3.85
N LEU A 153 -11.27 0.42 -3.13
CA LEU A 153 -11.91 1.41 -2.27
C LEU A 153 -11.73 2.79 -2.89
N ILE A 154 -12.76 3.61 -2.77
CA ILE A 154 -12.67 5.06 -2.94
C ILE A 154 -12.51 5.66 -1.55
N LEU A 155 -11.48 6.49 -1.41
CA LEU A 155 -11.12 7.11 -0.15
C LEU A 155 -11.24 8.63 -0.26
N ALA A 156 -11.80 9.26 0.77
CA ALA A 156 -11.64 10.68 1.03
C ALA A 156 -10.30 10.88 1.74
N ALA A 157 -9.24 11.16 0.99
CA ALA A 157 -7.88 11.28 1.51
C ALA A 157 -6.98 12.04 0.55
N THR A 158 -6.00 12.77 1.10
CA THR A 158 -4.96 13.44 0.31
C THR A 158 -3.77 12.51 0.11
N VAL A 159 -3.46 12.22 -1.15
CA VAL A 159 -2.33 11.36 -1.54
C VAL A 159 -1.30 12.16 -2.31
N VAL A 160 -0.03 12.00 -1.92
CA VAL A 160 1.14 12.58 -2.60
C VAL A 160 2.10 11.49 -3.05
N VAL A 161 3.14 11.87 -3.78
CA VAL A 161 4.23 10.95 -4.17
C VAL A 161 4.83 10.31 -2.93
N GLY A 162 5.08 9.00 -2.97
CA GLY A 162 5.55 8.20 -1.84
C GLY A 162 4.46 7.52 -1.01
N HIS A 163 3.18 7.87 -1.19
CA HIS A 163 2.05 7.23 -0.50
C HIS A 163 1.58 5.92 -1.16
N SER A 164 2.06 5.60 -2.37
CA SER A 164 1.80 4.31 -3.02
C SER A 164 2.29 3.15 -2.16
N GLY A 165 1.47 2.11 -1.99
CA GLY A 165 1.75 0.97 -1.13
C GLY A 165 1.40 1.16 0.35
N ALA A 166 0.93 2.34 0.74
CA ALA A 166 0.49 2.62 2.10
C ALA A 166 -0.72 1.77 2.49
N ALA A 167 -0.69 1.17 3.69
CA ALA A 167 -1.85 0.50 4.24
C ALA A 167 -2.95 1.52 4.55
N VAL A 168 -4.20 1.16 4.25
CA VAL A 168 -5.39 1.83 4.77
C VAL A 168 -5.92 0.99 5.91
N VAL A 169 -6.01 1.57 7.12
CA VAL A 169 -6.50 0.87 8.31
C VAL A 169 -7.85 1.39 8.78
N ASP A 170 -8.64 0.49 9.37
CA ASP A 170 -9.88 0.84 10.05
C ASP A 170 -9.64 1.37 11.48
N GLY A 171 -10.72 1.74 12.20
CA GLY A 171 -10.65 2.22 13.57
C GLY A 171 -10.10 1.21 14.60
N ALA A 172 -9.96 -0.08 14.23
CA ALA A 172 -9.33 -1.12 15.05
C ALA A 172 -7.86 -1.37 14.65
N GLY A 173 -7.31 -0.63 13.69
CA GLY A 173 -5.95 -0.78 13.18
C GLY A 173 -5.76 -2.00 12.25
N ARG A 174 -6.84 -2.55 11.70
CA ARG A 174 -6.77 -3.64 10.72
C ARG A 174 -6.63 -3.06 9.31
N VAL A 175 -5.75 -3.65 8.51
CA VAL A 175 -5.56 -3.23 7.12
C VAL A 175 -6.75 -3.66 6.27
N VAL A 176 -7.45 -2.71 5.70
CA VAL A 176 -8.63 -2.91 4.86
C VAL A 176 -8.37 -2.62 3.38
N GLY A 177 -7.23 -1.99 3.07
CA GLY A 177 -6.82 -1.72 1.70
C GLY A 177 -5.37 -1.28 1.59
N ILE A 178 -4.87 -1.18 0.35
CA ILE A 178 -3.52 -0.74 0.01
C ILE A 178 -3.62 0.35 -1.06
N THR A 179 -3.11 1.55 -0.77
CA THR A 179 -3.20 2.72 -1.64
C THR A 179 -2.35 2.54 -2.90
N PHE A 180 -2.93 2.74 -4.09
CA PHE A 180 -2.22 2.61 -5.35
C PHE A 180 -2.31 3.85 -6.25
N SER A 181 -3.30 4.70 -6.08
CA SER A 181 -3.52 5.85 -6.98
C SER A 181 -4.32 6.96 -6.31
N ARG A 182 -4.36 8.10 -6.99
CA ARG A 182 -5.19 9.26 -6.63
C ARG A 182 -6.01 9.73 -7.84
N ALA A 183 -7.09 10.46 -7.58
CA ALA A 183 -7.86 11.10 -8.63
C ALA A 183 -7.04 12.17 -9.36
N ARG A 184 -7.27 12.32 -10.66
CA ARG A 184 -6.69 13.40 -11.46
C ARG A 184 -7.34 14.73 -11.06
N GLY A 185 -6.62 15.84 -11.28
CA GLY A 185 -7.15 17.17 -11.00
C GLY A 185 -6.97 17.68 -9.57
N GLY A 186 -6.22 16.95 -8.72
CA GLY A 186 -5.85 17.41 -7.37
C GLY A 186 -6.94 17.29 -6.31
N SER A 187 -8.06 16.67 -6.63
CA SER A 187 -9.12 16.36 -5.64
C SER A 187 -8.59 15.42 -4.56
N PRO A 188 -9.01 15.57 -3.29
CA PRO A 188 -8.57 14.72 -2.18
C PRO A 188 -9.29 13.37 -2.20
N VAL A 189 -9.21 12.69 -3.33
CA VAL A 189 -9.76 11.34 -3.57
C VAL A 189 -8.64 10.41 -3.93
N ALA A 190 -8.57 9.29 -3.22
CA ALA A 190 -7.59 8.24 -3.45
C ALA A 190 -8.28 6.90 -3.72
N TYR A 191 -7.50 5.97 -4.26
CA TYR A 191 -7.93 4.60 -4.53
C TYR A 191 -7.01 3.63 -3.84
N ALA A 192 -7.60 2.61 -3.20
CA ALA A 192 -6.86 1.51 -2.59
C ALA A 192 -7.43 0.18 -3.08
N VAL A 193 -6.57 -0.81 -3.35
CA VAL A 193 -7.02 -2.19 -3.58
C VAL A 193 -7.47 -2.79 -2.25
N GLN A 194 -8.53 -3.58 -2.23
CA GLN A 194 -9.05 -4.18 -1.00
C GLN A 194 -8.09 -5.27 -0.48
N SER A 195 -8.03 -5.41 0.85
CA SER A 195 -7.11 -6.32 1.56
C SER A 195 -7.26 -7.80 1.19
N ASN A 196 -8.43 -8.23 0.70
CA ASN A 196 -8.64 -9.61 0.22
C ASN A 196 -7.70 -9.98 -0.93
N ALA A 197 -7.37 -9.03 -1.83
CA ALA A 197 -6.41 -9.27 -2.90
C ALA A 197 -5.00 -9.54 -2.34
N LEU A 198 -4.59 -8.82 -1.29
CA LEU A 198 -3.33 -9.08 -0.60
C LEU A 198 -3.35 -10.45 0.08
N GLN A 199 -4.46 -10.83 0.71
CA GLN A 199 -4.58 -12.16 1.33
C GLN A 199 -4.36 -13.27 0.29
N ILE A 200 -4.99 -13.17 -0.89
CA ILE A 200 -4.81 -14.12 -1.99
C ILE A 200 -3.34 -14.15 -2.45
N LEU A 201 -2.69 -13.00 -2.55
CA LEU A 201 -1.28 -12.95 -2.94
C LEU A 201 -0.37 -13.60 -1.89
N LEU A 202 -0.61 -13.34 -0.60
CA LEU A 202 0.15 -13.95 0.52
C LEU A 202 0.03 -15.47 0.55
N GLU A 203 -1.13 -16.03 0.21
CA GLU A 203 -1.34 -17.49 0.10
C GLU A 203 -0.49 -18.11 -1.03
N ARG A 204 -0.16 -17.33 -2.07
CA ARG A 204 0.68 -17.77 -3.19
C ARG A 204 2.17 -17.50 -2.97
N VAL A 205 2.55 -16.68 -1.99
CA VAL A 205 3.96 -16.34 -1.72
C VAL A 205 4.77 -17.59 -1.46
N ARG A 206 5.84 -17.74 -2.22
CA ARG A 206 6.82 -18.82 -2.10
C ARG A 206 8.14 -18.27 -1.60
N SER A 207 8.94 -19.11 -0.97
CA SER A 207 10.28 -18.75 -0.50
C SER A 207 11.27 -18.41 -1.62
N SER A 208 10.97 -18.76 -2.86
CA SER A 208 11.78 -18.42 -4.03
C SER A 208 11.55 -16.99 -4.48
N PRO A 209 12.58 -16.27 -4.92
CA PRO A 209 12.43 -14.95 -5.50
C PRO A 209 11.50 -14.98 -6.72
N GLU A 210 10.64 -13.99 -6.84
CA GLU A 210 9.76 -13.80 -7.99
C GLU A 210 10.17 -12.52 -8.72
N PRO A 211 10.25 -12.52 -10.07
CA PRO A 211 10.64 -11.32 -10.81
C PRO A 211 9.65 -10.18 -10.58
N ALA A 212 10.17 -8.98 -10.36
CA ALA A 212 9.35 -7.77 -10.21
C ALA A 212 8.76 -7.25 -11.53
N GLY A 213 8.84 -8.03 -12.60
CA GLY A 213 8.43 -7.62 -13.93
C GLY A 213 9.33 -6.54 -14.54
N PRO A 214 9.01 -6.02 -15.73
CA PRO A 214 9.72 -4.90 -16.35
C PRO A 214 9.40 -3.59 -15.64
N CYS A 215 10.13 -2.53 -15.99
CA CYS A 215 9.86 -1.18 -15.54
C CYS A 215 8.48 -0.69 -15.99
N VAL A 216 7.83 0.14 -15.18
CA VAL A 216 6.63 0.88 -15.58
C VAL A 216 7.07 2.20 -16.24
N ASN A 217 6.62 2.46 -17.47
CA ASN A 217 6.92 3.69 -18.24
C ASN A 217 6.05 4.87 -17.78
#